data_bbeab98a92a17e34bfa985a8fc5fe67d
#
_entry.id   bbeab98a92a17e34bfa985a8fc5fe67d
#
_cell.length_a   1.000
_cell.length_b   1.000
_cell.length_c   1.000
_cell.angle_alpha   90.00
_cell.angle_beta   90.00
_cell.angle_gamma   90.00
#
_symmetry.space_group_name_H-M   'P 1'
#
loop_
_entity.id
_entity.type
_entity.pdbx_description
1 polymer ?
#
loop_
_entity_poly.entity_id
_entity_poly.type
_entity_poly.pdbx_seq_one_letter_code
_entity_poly.pdbx_strand_id
1 'polypeptide(L)'
;MDAMKLFMAIPDRINFLQMGRYGKFSEQTYRNHFENESFDWCSFNEYLVGKHLTGSRRALAIDPSYIPKSGKKTPWIGYFWSGCAGEYKRGLEIMGIGVIDVDNRKCMTLGSVQTPDTKTLDNVDKSLVDWYAGYLIKRREHLQRVSNIVVADAFFSKSTFITPMCDSGFHVISRFRNDAILSYPTTEKPTGRRGRPKLYDGHIDFSRLDTSRCTEHETDKGKMYGLKAWSKALKRMVSLAVWYPDEGRTDKWQLYFSTDRTQSTVDVLEYYRTRFQLEFCFRDSKQYAGITNCQSTDFRKLAFHFNASLTAINLAKAACKMMGIPYSISSCKSMIHNAYMLERFICVFGIQPDTTLIDKIFKELILFTARAA
;
A
#
# COMPACT_ATOMS: atom_id res chain seq x y z
N MET A 1 1.73 -22.15 -7.20
CA MET A 1 2.62 -22.09 -6.03
C MET A 1 4.09 -22.05 -6.40
N ASP A 2 4.60 -22.90 -7.33
CA ASP A 2 6.04 -22.94 -7.67
C ASP A 2 6.60 -21.60 -8.17
N ALA A 3 5.87 -20.89 -9.02
CA ALA A 3 6.30 -19.57 -9.50
C ALA A 3 6.60 -18.59 -8.35
N MET A 4 5.77 -18.56 -7.30
CA MET A 4 5.97 -17.64 -6.16
C MET A 4 7.19 -17.99 -5.31
N LYS A 5 7.49 -19.30 -5.13
CA LYS A 5 8.73 -19.75 -4.48
C LYS A 5 9.95 -19.24 -5.22
N LEU A 6 9.90 -19.22 -6.57
CA LEU A 6 11.01 -18.77 -7.40
C LEU A 6 11.32 -17.27 -7.22
N PHE A 7 10.34 -16.42 -6.91
CA PHE A 7 10.59 -15.01 -6.59
C PHE A 7 11.48 -14.83 -5.34
N MET A 8 11.47 -15.79 -4.44
CA MET A 8 12.32 -15.79 -3.26
C MET A 8 13.56 -16.66 -3.41
N ALA A 9 13.49 -17.73 -4.22
CA ALA A 9 14.60 -18.66 -4.41
C ALA A 9 15.68 -18.15 -5.39
N ILE A 10 15.31 -17.37 -6.41
CA ILE A 10 16.26 -16.80 -7.38
C ILE A 10 17.02 -15.63 -6.72
N PRO A 11 18.34 -15.70 -6.55
CA PRO A 11 19.12 -14.68 -5.82
C PRO A 11 19.18 -13.35 -6.58
N ASP A 12 19.28 -13.41 -7.90
CA ASP A 12 19.50 -12.27 -8.79
C ASP A 12 18.22 -11.82 -9.50
N ARG A 13 18.38 -11.41 -10.76
CA ARG A 13 17.31 -10.89 -11.60
C ARG A 13 16.25 -11.96 -11.91
N ILE A 14 15.01 -11.71 -11.50
CA ILE A 14 13.89 -12.62 -11.71
C ILE A 14 13.32 -12.41 -13.12
N ASN A 15 13.57 -13.36 -14.02
CA ASN A 15 13.04 -13.39 -15.38
C ASN A 15 12.70 -14.82 -15.79
N PHE A 16 12.05 -15.01 -16.93
CA PHE A 16 11.61 -16.34 -17.38
C PHE A 16 12.76 -17.30 -17.61
N LEU A 17 13.92 -16.82 -18.11
CA LEU A 17 15.11 -17.67 -18.29
C LEU A 17 15.58 -18.23 -16.93
N GLN A 18 15.69 -17.38 -15.92
CA GLN A 18 16.07 -17.83 -14.58
C GLN A 18 14.99 -18.72 -13.95
N MET A 19 13.70 -18.41 -14.18
CA MET A 19 12.63 -19.29 -13.74
C MET A 19 12.72 -20.70 -14.37
N GLY A 20 13.09 -20.79 -15.65
CA GLY A 20 13.34 -22.08 -16.31
C GLY A 20 14.57 -22.83 -15.77
N ARG A 21 15.64 -22.09 -15.36
CA ARG A 21 16.85 -22.69 -14.78
C ARG A 21 16.65 -23.18 -13.34
N TYR A 22 15.96 -22.39 -12.53
CA TYR A 22 15.71 -22.71 -11.12
C TYR A 22 14.48 -23.60 -10.95
N GLY A 23 13.45 -23.41 -11.74
CA GLY A 23 12.16 -24.08 -11.62
C GLY A 23 12.12 -25.50 -12.20
N LYS A 24 10.94 -26.12 -12.06
CA LYS A 24 10.66 -27.47 -12.57
C LYS A 24 10.22 -27.49 -14.04
N PHE A 25 9.85 -26.33 -14.59
CA PHE A 25 9.29 -26.20 -15.92
C PHE A 25 10.21 -25.42 -16.84
N SER A 26 9.98 -25.55 -18.16
CA SER A 26 10.69 -24.78 -19.16
C SER A 26 10.38 -23.28 -19.07
N GLU A 27 11.28 -22.46 -19.59
CA GLU A 27 11.07 -21.01 -19.73
C GLU A 27 9.73 -20.71 -20.43
N GLN A 28 9.41 -21.45 -21.50
CA GLN A 28 8.18 -21.24 -22.26
C GLN A 28 6.92 -21.58 -21.42
N THR A 29 6.99 -22.61 -20.58
CA THR A 29 5.88 -22.95 -19.67
C THR A 29 5.61 -21.81 -18.69
N TYR A 30 6.66 -21.19 -18.11
CA TYR A 30 6.47 -20.03 -17.25
C TYR A 30 5.93 -18.81 -18.01
N ARG A 31 6.38 -18.58 -19.26
CA ARG A 31 5.83 -17.50 -20.12
C ARG A 31 4.33 -17.67 -20.34
N ASN A 32 3.88 -18.88 -20.63
CA ASN A 32 2.47 -19.18 -20.83
C ASN A 32 1.67 -19.08 -19.52
N HIS A 33 2.27 -19.53 -18.41
CA HIS A 33 1.62 -19.47 -17.10
C HIS A 33 1.36 -18.02 -16.62
N PHE A 34 2.23 -17.09 -16.98
CA PHE A 34 2.05 -15.68 -16.65
C PHE A 34 0.98 -14.98 -17.51
N GLU A 35 0.43 -15.63 -18.53
CA GLU A 35 -0.75 -15.16 -19.28
C GLU A 35 -2.07 -15.48 -18.58
N ASN A 36 -2.02 -16.29 -17.51
CA ASN A 36 -3.21 -16.72 -16.80
C ASN A 36 -3.82 -15.57 -15.99
N GLU A 37 -4.99 -15.11 -16.43
CA GLU A 37 -5.77 -14.06 -15.77
C GLU A 37 -6.73 -14.60 -14.70
N SER A 38 -6.89 -15.93 -14.61
CA SER A 38 -7.87 -16.55 -13.71
C SER A 38 -7.40 -16.59 -12.24
N PHE A 39 -6.13 -16.30 -11.95
CA PHE A 39 -5.65 -16.32 -10.58
C PHE A 39 -6.12 -15.09 -9.81
N ASP A 40 -6.98 -15.29 -8.82
CA ASP A 40 -7.51 -14.24 -7.96
C ASP A 40 -6.50 -13.87 -6.87
N TRP A 41 -5.62 -12.90 -7.21
CA TRP A 41 -4.62 -12.35 -6.30
C TRP A 41 -5.25 -11.72 -5.05
N CYS A 42 -6.40 -11.07 -5.21
CA CYS A 42 -7.05 -10.38 -4.12
C CYS A 42 -7.54 -11.38 -3.06
N SER A 43 -8.30 -12.40 -3.46
CA SER A 43 -8.81 -13.42 -2.53
C SER A 43 -7.68 -14.24 -1.91
N PHE A 44 -6.63 -14.57 -2.68
CA PHE A 44 -5.47 -15.27 -2.12
C PHE A 44 -4.76 -14.45 -1.03
N ASN A 45 -4.51 -13.16 -1.30
CA ASN A 45 -3.86 -12.29 -0.34
C ASN A 45 -4.79 -11.90 0.82
N GLU A 46 -6.11 -11.79 0.59
CA GLU A 46 -7.11 -11.59 1.66
C GLU A 46 -7.04 -12.74 2.68
N TYR A 47 -6.90 -13.98 2.22
CA TYR A 47 -6.69 -15.13 3.12
C TYR A 47 -5.41 -14.98 3.95
N LEU A 48 -4.28 -14.58 3.35
CA LEU A 48 -3.03 -14.34 4.06
C LEU A 48 -3.17 -13.20 5.09
N VAL A 49 -3.81 -12.11 4.70
CA VAL A 49 -4.12 -10.97 5.58
C VAL A 49 -4.94 -11.42 6.78
N GLY A 50 -6.03 -12.15 6.55
CA GLY A 50 -6.91 -12.64 7.62
C GLY A 50 -6.18 -13.53 8.63
N LYS A 51 -5.23 -14.35 8.16
CA LYS A 51 -4.46 -15.28 8.99
C LYS A 51 -3.28 -14.63 9.72
N HIS A 52 -2.66 -13.61 9.15
CA HIS A 52 -1.35 -13.11 9.62
C HIS A 52 -1.36 -11.68 10.17
N LEU A 53 -2.32 -10.82 9.79
CA LEU A 53 -2.55 -9.54 10.45
C LEU A 53 -3.56 -9.73 11.58
N THR A 54 -3.15 -9.50 12.81
CA THR A 54 -3.92 -9.86 14.02
C THR A 54 -4.50 -8.67 14.77
N GLY A 55 -4.13 -7.44 14.37
CA GLY A 55 -4.69 -6.22 14.95
C GLY A 55 -6.18 -6.05 14.64
N SER A 56 -6.88 -5.38 15.54
CA SER A 56 -8.31 -5.07 15.41
C SER A 56 -8.55 -3.88 14.47
N ARG A 57 -7.66 -2.90 14.50
CA ARG A 57 -7.75 -1.70 13.66
C ARG A 57 -7.01 -1.92 12.34
N ARG A 58 -7.79 -2.10 11.27
CA ARG A 58 -7.28 -2.33 9.93
C ARG A 58 -7.84 -1.31 8.94
N ALA A 59 -7.05 -0.94 7.95
CA ALA A 59 -7.49 -0.14 6.83
C ALA A 59 -6.84 -0.58 5.53
N LEU A 60 -7.47 -0.22 4.42
CA LEU A 60 -6.87 -0.31 3.10
C LEU A 60 -5.90 0.87 2.93
N ALA A 61 -4.68 0.61 2.51
CA ALA A 61 -3.74 1.64 2.09
C ALA A 61 -3.55 1.57 0.59
N ILE A 62 -3.53 2.72 -0.07
CA ILE A 62 -3.23 2.81 -1.51
C ILE A 62 -2.05 3.72 -1.73
N ASP A 63 -1.19 3.33 -2.67
CA ASP A 63 -0.02 4.12 -3.03
C ASP A 63 0.44 3.79 -4.45
N PRO A 64 0.63 4.79 -5.34
CA PRO A 64 1.26 4.60 -6.63
C PRO A 64 2.76 4.39 -6.49
N SER A 65 3.33 3.50 -7.32
CA SER A 65 4.76 3.24 -7.29
C SER A 65 5.33 3.14 -8.70
N TYR A 66 6.34 3.97 -8.99
CA TYR A 66 7.06 3.96 -10.25
C TYR A 66 7.86 2.66 -10.44
N ILE A 67 7.80 2.11 -11.65
CA ILE A 67 8.54 0.92 -12.10
C ILE A 67 9.37 1.31 -13.34
N PRO A 68 10.71 1.26 -13.28
CA PRO A 68 11.55 1.56 -14.42
C PRO A 68 11.30 0.57 -15.55
N LYS A 69 11.04 1.07 -16.74
CA LYS A 69 10.81 0.26 -17.94
C LYS A 69 11.32 0.99 -19.16
N SER A 70 12.09 0.30 -19.99
CA SER A 70 12.56 0.79 -21.28
C SER A 70 11.75 0.18 -22.44
N GLY A 71 11.98 0.70 -23.65
CA GLY A 71 11.27 0.24 -24.84
C GLY A 71 10.06 1.12 -25.19
N LYS A 72 9.38 0.81 -26.30
CA LYS A 72 8.25 1.60 -26.83
C LYS A 72 6.95 0.80 -26.93
N LYS A 73 7.04 -0.53 -26.85
CA LYS A 73 5.90 -1.44 -27.12
C LYS A 73 5.15 -1.89 -25.88
N THR A 74 5.60 -1.49 -24.68
CA THR A 74 4.93 -1.88 -23.44
C THR A 74 3.64 -1.09 -23.30
N PRO A 75 2.49 -1.73 -23.06
CA PRO A 75 1.23 -1.04 -22.82
C PRO A 75 1.33 -0.05 -21.66
N TRP A 76 0.73 1.13 -21.81
CA TRP A 76 0.70 2.20 -20.80
C TRP A 76 2.07 2.68 -20.31
N ILE A 77 3.10 2.53 -21.14
CA ILE A 77 4.40 3.12 -20.86
C ILE A 77 4.32 4.65 -21.05
N GLY A 78 4.68 5.38 -20.01
CA GLY A 78 4.56 6.85 -19.99
C GLY A 78 5.59 7.50 -19.10
N TYR A 79 5.34 8.74 -18.72
CA TYR A 79 6.13 9.48 -17.74
C TYR A 79 5.40 9.52 -16.43
N PHE A 80 6.01 8.96 -15.39
CA PHE A 80 5.44 8.88 -14.05
C PHE A 80 6.41 9.43 -13.02
N TRP A 81 5.89 9.91 -11.91
CA TRP A 81 6.69 10.48 -10.83
C TRP A 81 7.55 9.39 -10.16
N SER A 82 8.85 9.62 -10.10
CA SER A 82 9.80 8.76 -9.40
C SER A 82 10.24 9.43 -8.10
N GLY A 83 9.70 8.99 -6.96
CA GLY A 83 10.07 9.54 -5.66
C GLY A 83 11.57 9.43 -5.34
N CYS A 84 12.24 8.37 -5.81
CA CYS A 84 13.69 8.21 -5.62
C CYS A 84 14.52 9.20 -6.44
N ALA A 85 14.02 9.62 -7.60
CA ALA A 85 14.71 10.55 -8.49
C ALA A 85 14.26 12.01 -8.29
N GLY A 86 13.10 12.24 -7.64
CA GLY A 86 12.51 13.56 -7.48
C GLY A 86 12.03 14.19 -8.81
N GLU A 87 11.79 13.38 -9.85
CA GLU A 87 11.40 13.84 -11.19
C GLU A 87 10.51 12.85 -11.92
N TYR A 88 9.87 13.29 -12.99
CA TYR A 88 9.12 12.41 -13.91
C TYR A 88 10.08 11.61 -14.78
N LYS A 89 9.96 10.28 -14.73
CA LYS A 89 10.75 9.33 -15.52
C LYS A 89 9.87 8.48 -16.40
N ARG A 90 10.41 8.12 -17.54
CA ARG A 90 9.77 7.17 -18.45
C ARG A 90 9.81 5.78 -17.86
N GLY A 91 8.65 5.12 -17.82
CA GLY A 91 8.48 3.78 -17.24
C GLY A 91 7.02 3.39 -17.13
N LEU A 92 6.72 2.59 -16.13
CA LEU A 92 5.36 2.22 -15.73
C LEU A 92 5.10 2.73 -14.32
N GLU A 93 3.83 2.77 -13.96
CA GLU A 93 3.38 2.96 -12.60
C GLU A 93 2.38 1.88 -12.24
N ILE A 94 2.42 1.43 -11.01
CA ILE A 94 1.43 0.52 -10.44
C ILE A 94 0.82 1.16 -9.20
N MET A 95 -0.50 1.10 -9.05
CA MET A 95 -1.16 1.36 -7.78
C MET A 95 -1.19 0.07 -6.97
N GLY A 96 -0.52 0.05 -5.83
CA GLY A 96 -0.64 -1.03 -4.85
C GLY A 96 -1.81 -0.79 -3.91
N ILE A 97 -2.47 -1.87 -3.54
CA ILE A 97 -3.50 -1.92 -2.51
C ILE A 97 -2.97 -2.82 -1.40
N GLY A 98 -2.77 -2.27 -0.22
CA GLY A 98 -2.36 -2.99 0.97
C GLY A 98 -3.41 -2.94 2.06
N VAL A 99 -3.29 -3.85 3.01
CA VAL A 99 -3.99 -3.80 4.29
C VAL A 99 -2.98 -3.44 5.36
N ILE A 100 -3.21 -2.32 6.02
CA ILE A 100 -2.43 -1.91 7.18
C ILE A 100 -3.10 -2.42 8.46
N ASP A 101 -2.29 -2.94 9.35
CA ASP A 101 -2.61 -3.30 10.73
C ASP A 101 -2.01 -2.20 11.62
N VAL A 102 -2.88 -1.32 12.11
CA VAL A 102 -2.46 -0.12 12.86
C VAL A 102 -1.87 -0.51 14.22
N ASP A 103 -2.48 -1.50 14.87
CA ASP A 103 -2.07 -1.92 16.21
C ASP A 103 -0.67 -2.54 16.22
N ASN A 104 -0.32 -3.28 15.17
CA ASN A 104 0.98 -3.96 15.03
C ASN A 104 1.95 -3.24 14.10
N ARG A 105 1.56 -2.12 13.49
CA ARG A 105 2.34 -1.36 12.49
C ARG A 105 2.88 -2.25 11.37
N LYS A 106 2.01 -3.07 10.78
CA LYS A 106 2.32 -4.01 9.71
C LYS A 106 1.48 -3.73 8.47
N CYS A 107 1.94 -4.22 7.33
CA CYS A 107 1.18 -4.19 6.09
C CYS A 107 1.40 -5.49 5.31
N MET A 108 0.33 -5.96 4.66
CA MET A 108 0.36 -6.96 3.60
C MET A 108 -0.40 -6.44 2.39
N THR A 109 0.04 -6.77 1.19
CA THR A 109 -0.59 -6.30 -0.04
C THR A 109 -1.76 -7.21 -0.44
N LEU A 110 -2.86 -6.66 -0.92
CA LEU A 110 -3.94 -7.41 -1.58
C LEU A 110 -3.62 -7.64 -3.06
N GLY A 111 -2.97 -6.67 -3.67
CA GLY A 111 -2.60 -6.72 -5.07
C GLY A 111 -2.16 -5.38 -5.61
N SER A 112 -1.93 -5.33 -6.92
CA SER A 112 -1.60 -4.11 -7.64
C SER A 112 -2.24 -4.09 -9.02
N VAL A 113 -2.37 -2.90 -9.57
CA VAL A 113 -2.83 -2.67 -10.93
C VAL A 113 -1.91 -1.68 -11.63
N GLN A 114 -1.62 -1.92 -12.90
CA GLN A 114 -0.86 -0.97 -13.70
C GLN A 114 -1.70 0.28 -13.96
N THR A 115 -1.09 1.45 -13.79
CA THR A 115 -1.69 2.76 -14.06
C THR A 115 -1.66 3.06 -15.55
N PRO A 116 -2.77 3.51 -16.16
CA PRO A 116 -2.77 3.98 -17.55
C PRO A 116 -1.86 5.19 -17.73
N ASP A 117 -1.26 5.31 -18.91
CA ASP A 117 -0.55 6.52 -19.31
C ASP A 117 -1.53 7.68 -19.59
N THR A 118 -1.02 8.91 -19.59
CA THR A 118 -1.83 10.12 -19.81
C THR A 118 -2.65 10.05 -21.09
N LYS A 119 -2.05 9.59 -22.20
CA LYS A 119 -2.75 9.47 -23.49
C LYS A 119 -3.96 8.54 -23.41
N THR A 120 -3.83 7.43 -22.70
CA THR A 120 -4.93 6.47 -22.49
C THR A 120 -6.05 7.10 -21.64
N LEU A 121 -5.70 7.87 -20.61
CA LEU A 121 -6.66 8.58 -19.76
C LEU A 121 -7.39 9.70 -20.52
N ASP A 122 -6.67 10.47 -21.32
CA ASP A 122 -7.24 11.55 -22.16
C ASP A 122 -8.26 11.00 -23.16
N ASN A 123 -8.01 9.83 -23.76
CA ASN A 123 -8.94 9.19 -24.69
C ASN A 123 -10.30 8.80 -24.05
N VAL A 124 -10.37 8.69 -22.73
CA VAL A 124 -11.60 8.34 -21.99
C VAL A 124 -12.10 9.48 -21.09
N ASP A 125 -11.55 10.67 -21.26
CA ASP A 125 -11.87 11.89 -20.49
C ASP A 125 -11.87 11.66 -18.97
N LYS A 126 -10.82 11.03 -18.49
CA LYS A 126 -10.64 10.72 -17.06
C LYS A 126 -9.32 11.27 -16.56
N SER A 127 -9.36 11.89 -15.38
CA SER A 127 -8.14 12.15 -14.65
C SER A 127 -7.61 10.85 -14.03
N LEU A 128 -6.32 10.83 -13.70
CA LEU A 128 -5.69 9.73 -13.00
C LEU A 128 -6.38 9.41 -11.67
N VAL A 129 -6.84 10.44 -10.97
CA VAL A 129 -7.55 10.31 -9.69
C VAL A 129 -8.92 9.65 -9.87
N ASP A 130 -9.65 10.00 -10.94
CA ASP A 130 -10.93 9.37 -11.27
C ASP A 130 -10.76 7.91 -11.63
N TRP A 131 -9.67 7.58 -12.33
CA TRP A 131 -9.35 6.20 -12.67
C TRP A 131 -9.09 5.36 -11.41
N TYR A 132 -8.30 5.87 -10.47
CA TYR A 132 -8.03 5.17 -9.20
C TYR A 132 -9.30 4.96 -8.38
N ALA A 133 -10.13 6.00 -8.25
CA ALA A 133 -11.42 5.87 -7.57
C ALA A 133 -12.30 4.81 -8.24
N GLY A 134 -12.45 4.87 -9.56
CA GLY A 134 -13.23 3.90 -10.32
C GLY A 134 -12.71 2.45 -10.19
N TYR A 135 -11.40 2.26 -10.13
CA TYR A 135 -10.81 0.94 -9.92
C TYR A 135 -11.16 0.34 -8.54
N LEU A 136 -11.06 1.15 -7.48
CA LEU A 136 -11.39 0.73 -6.12
C LEU A 136 -12.90 0.44 -5.97
N ILE A 137 -13.74 1.31 -6.52
CA ILE A 137 -15.20 1.18 -6.46
C ILE A 137 -15.68 -0.09 -7.18
N LYS A 138 -15.11 -0.43 -8.32
CA LYS A 138 -15.42 -1.69 -9.02
C LYS A 138 -15.13 -2.93 -8.17
N ARG A 139 -14.25 -2.83 -7.19
CA ARG A 139 -13.83 -3.92 -6.29
C ARG A 139 -14.34 -3.75 -4.86
N ARG A 140 -15.28 -2.81 -4.64
CA ARG A 140 -15.74 -2.46 -3.29
C ARG A 140 -16.18 -3.67 -2.47
N GLU A 141 -16.88 -4.63 -3.07
CA GLU A 141 -17.38 -5.81 -2.36
C GLU A 141 -16.25 -6.68 -1.76
N HIS A 142 -15.15 -6.84 -2.48
CA HIS A 142 -13.96 -7.50 -1.94
C HIS A 142 -13.24 -6.64 -0.90
N LEU A 143 -13.03 -5.37 -1.21
CA LEU A 143 -12.25 -4.48 -0.36
C LEU A 143 -12.95 -4.20 0.97
N GLN A 144 -14.27 -4.03 0.97
CA GLN A 144 -15.06 -3.75 2.18
C GLN A 144 -15.18 -4.96 3.11
N ARG A 145 -14.95 -6.19 2.64
CA ARG A 145 -14.80 -7.35 3.54
C ARG A 145 -13.59 -7.19 4.47
N VAL A 146 -12.58 -6.46 4.04
CA VAL A 146 -11.37 -6.22 4.82
C VAL A 146 -11.50 -4.96 5.67
N SER A 147 -11.90 -3.83 5.07
CA SER A 147 -12.12 -2.56 5.75
C SER A 147 -12.89 -1.56 4.89
N ASN A 148 -13.73 -0.74 5.54
CA ASN A 148 -14.36 0.41 4.91
C ASN A 148 -13.47 1.67 4.91
N ILE A 149 -12.31 1.62 5.59
CA ILE A 149 -11.40 2.75 5.70
C ILE A 149 -10.33 2.62 4.63
N VAL A 150 -10.14 3.68 3.84
CA VAL A 150 -9.07 3.82 2.85
C VAL A 150 -8.12 4.93 3.28
N VAL A 151 -6.85 4.61 3.41
CA VAL A 151 -5.80 5.59 3.75
C VAL A 151 -4.97 5.87 2.51
N ALA A 152 -4.88 7.13 2.13
CA ALA A 152 -4.19 7.58 0.93
C ALA A 152 -3.35 8.84 1.21
N ASP A 153 -2.37 9.13 0.36
CA ASP A 153 -1.55 10.32 0.51
C ASP A 153 -2.31 11.61 0.11
N ALA A 154 -1.65 12.76 0.26
CA ALA A 154 -2.24 14.08 -0.05
C ALA A 154 -2.64 14.25 -1.52
N PHE A 155 -2.09 13.47 -2.46
CA PHE A 155 -2.47 13.50 -3.88
C PHE A 155 -3.95 13.16 -4.09
N PHE A 156 -4.49 12.28 -3.23
CA PHE A 156 -5.87 11.82 -3.26
C PHE A 156 -6.86 12.74 -2.49
N SER A 157 -6.37 13.83 -1.87
CA SER A 157 -7.22 14.78 -1.13
C SER A 157 -7.98 15.72 -2.06
N LYS A 158 -8.68 15.16 -3.03
CA LYS A 158 -9.48 15.86 -4.06
C LYS A 158 -10.92 15.37 -4.04
N SER A 159 -11.86 16.28 -4.29
CA SER A 159 -13.30 15.93 -4.34
C SER A 159 -13.61 14.84 -5.37
N THR A 160 -12.87 14.81 -6.49
CA THR A 160 -12.97 13.79 -7.54
C THR A 160 -12.64 12.38 -7.08
N PHE A 161 -11.83 12.23 -6.02
CA PHE A 161 -11.58 10.95 -5.36
C PHE A 161 -12.50 10.73 -4.15
N ILE A 162 -12.54 11.73 -3.25
CA ILE A 162 -13.21 11.60 -1.94
C ILE A 162 -14.71 11.38 -2.10
N THR A 163 -15.38 12.13 -3.01
CA THR A 163 -16.82 12.05 -3.16
C THR A 163 -17.28 10.67 -3.63
N PRO A 164 -16.81 10.14 -4.76
CA PRO A 164 -17.26 8.82 -5.21
C PRO A 164 -16.86 7.68 -4.26
N MET A 165 -15.74 7.79 -3.54
CA MET A 165 -15.37 6.82 -2.52
C MET A 165 -16.37 6.80 -1.36
N CYS A 166 -16.74 7.98 -0.84
CA CYS A 166 -17.72 8.08 0.23
C CYS A 166 -19.12 7.62 -0.22
N ASP A 167 -19.53 7.98 -1.42
CA ASP A 167 -20.82 7.56 -2.00
C ASP A 167 -20.89 6.04 -2.20
N SER A 168 -19.73 5.38 -2.30
CA SER A 168 -19.61 3.94 -2.41
C SER A 168 -19.42 3.23 -1.04
N GLY A 169 -19.58 3.96 0.07
CA GLY A 169 -19.52 3.42 1.43
C GLY A 169 -18.13 3.30 2.03
N PHE A 170 -17.12 3.94 1.44
CA PHE A 170 -15.80 4.05 2.05
C PHE A 170 -15.66 5.33 2.87
N HIS A 171 -14.86 5.25 3.93
CA HIS A 171 -14.31 6.40 4.63
C HIS A 171 -12.87 6.61 4.19
N VAL A 172 -12.48 7.85 3.95
CA VAL A 172 -11.11 8.15 3.48
C VAL A 172 -10.36 8.93 4.55
N ILE A 173 -9.17 8.44 4.89
CA ILE A 173 -8.19 9.14 5.71
C ILE A 173 -7.06 9.60 4.78
N SER A 174 -6.74 10.89 4.87
CA SER A 174 -5.66 11.47 4.08
C SER A 174 -5.08 12.72 4.76
N ARG A 175 -4.21 13.43 4.06
CA ARG A 175 -3.60 14.66 4.52
C ARG A 175 -3.97 15.81 3.61
N PHE A 176 -4.36 16.94 4.18
CA PHE A 176 -4.43 18.18 3.42
C PHE A 176 -3.04 18.78 3.18
N ARG A 177 -2.93 19.62 2.18
CA ARG A 177 -1.81 20.53 2.03
C ARG A 177 -1.90 21.60 3.11
N ASN A 178 -0.78 22.20 3.48
CA ASN A 178 -0.74 23.21 4.55
C ASN A 178 -1.47 24.50 4.18
N ASP A 179 -1.70 24.73 2.87
CA ASP A 179 -2.46 25.86 2.34
C ASP A 179 -3.99 25.58 2.22
N ALA A 180 -4.47 24.47 2.76
CA ALA A 180 -5.88 24.11 2.69
C ALA A 180 -6.76 25.09 3.46
N ILE A 181 -7.81 25.59 2.80
CA ILE A 181 -8.80 26.50 3.41
C ILE A 181 -9.88 25.64 4.08
N LEU A 182 -9.85 25.63 5.40
CA LEU A 182 -10.82 24.95 6.25
C LEU A 182 -11.56 25.95 7.12
N SER A 183 -12.78 25.61 7.53
CA SER A 183 -13.62 26.50 8.33
C SER A 183 -14.21 25.77 9.54
N TYR A 184 -14.41 26.49 10.63
CA TYR A 184 -15.12 25.99 11.80
C TYR A 184 -16.59 25.71 11.44
N PRO A 185 -17.17 24.60 11.91
CA PRO A 185 -18.61 24.39 11.78
C PRO A 185 -19.38 25.47 12.54
N THR A 186 -20.55 25.87 12.02
CA THR A 186 -21.39 26.80 12.75
C THR A 186 -21.95 26.20 14.03
N THR A 187 -21.95 27.00 15.09
CA THR A 187 -22.62 26.68 16.36
C THR A 187 -24.06 27.21 16.39
N GLU A 188 -24.42 28.07 15.43
CA GLU A 188 -25.75 28.68 15.36
C GLU A 188 -26.80 27.65 14.88
N LYS A 189 -27.93 27.59 15.56
CA LYS A 189 -29.10 26.82 15.10
C LYS A 189 -29.73 27.51 13.91
N PRO A 190 -30.29 26.75 12.95
CA PRO A 190 -31.02 27.33 11.82
C PRO A 190 -32.14 28.26 12.33
N THR A 191 -32.15 29.50 11.90
CA THR A 191 -33.10 30.53 12.39
C THR A 191 -34.49 30.40 11.80
N GLY A 192 -34.73 29.48 10.88
CA GLY A 192 -36.00 29.35 10.14
C GLY A 192 -36.32 30.51 9.18
N ARG A 193 -35.44 31.53 9.13
CA ARG A 193 -35.60 32.67 8.23
C ARG A 193 -35.32 32.30 6.77
N ARG A 194 -35.92 33.00 5.84
CA ARG A 194 -35.72 32.83 4.40
C ARG A 194 -34.23 33.09 4.07
N GLY A 195 -33.54 32.14 3.47
CA GLY A 195 -32.14 32.24 3.09
C GLY A 195 -31.40 30.93 3.29
N ARG A 196 -30.17 30.87 2.75
CA ARG A 196 -29.32 29.68 2.94
C ARG A 196 -28.78 29.65 4.39
N PRO A 197 -28.95 28.53 5.11
CA PRO A 197 -28.42 28.41 6.46
C PRO A 197 -26.90 28.62 6.47
N LYS A 198 -26.38 29.27 7.49
CA LYS A 198 -24.94 29.40 7.75
C LYS A 198 -24.35 28.01 8.00
N LEU A 199 -23.32 27.64 7.28
CA LEU A 199 -22.69 26.33 7.38
C LEU A 199 -21.41 26.34 8.24
N TYR A 200 -20.76 27.50 8.39
CA TYR A 200 -19.46 27.65 9.08
C TYR A 200 -19.29 29.05 9.67
N ASP A 201 -18.45 29.16 10.69
CA ASP A 201 -18.20 30.37 11.50
C ASP A 201 -16.89 31.09 11.16
N GLY A 202 -16.35 30.91 9.98
CA GLY A 202 -15.11 31.53 9.55
C GLY A 202 -13.98 30.53 9.31
N HIS A 203 -12.88 31.03 8.79
CA HIS A 203 -11.71 30.20 8.44
C HIS A 203 -10.88 29.85 9.67
N ILE A 204 -10.26 28.67 9.64
CA ILE A 204 -9.34 28.22 10.65
C ILE A 204 -7.95 28.80 10.32
N ASP A 205 -7.41 29.59 11.24
CA ASP A 205 -6.01 30.03 11.19
C ASP A 205 -5.15 29.03 11.98
N PHE A 206 -4.38 28.21 11.28
CA PHE A 206 -3.54 27.20 11.91
C PHE A 206 -2.30 27.78 12.60
N SER A 207 -1.91 29.01 12.31
CA SER A 207 -0.84 29.72 13.05
C SER A 207 -1.32 30.25 14.39
N ARG A 208 -2.64 30.44 14.54
CA ARG A 208 -3.33 30.96 15.74
C ARG A 208 -4.61 30.14 15.98
N LEU A 209 -4.44 28.84 16.15
CA LEU A 209 -5.57 27.92 16.31
C LEU A 209 -6.39 28.28 17.56
N ASP A 210 -7.71 28.41 17.40
CA ASP A 210 -8.64 28.56 18.51
C ASP A 210 -8.79 27.23 19.25
N THR A 211 -7.97 27.04 20.27
CA THR A 211 -7.93 25.79 21.06
C THR A 211 -9.18 25.53 21.87
N SER A 212 -10.01 26.58 22.11
CA SER A 212 -11.29 26.41 22.82
C SER A 212 -12.30 25.55 22.04
N ARG A 213 -12.11 25.42 20.72
CA ARG A 213 -12.91 24.61 19.81
C ARG A 213 -12.28 23.24 19.50
N CYS A 214 -11.20 22.90 20.17
CA CYS A 214 -10.41 21.71 19.89
C CYS A 214 -10.35 20.80 21.11
N THR A 215 -10.12 19.50 20.84
CA THR A 215 -9.68 18.55 21.87
C THR A 215 -8.16 18.44 21.76
N GLU A 216 -7.44 18.76 22.83
CA GLU A 216 -5.98 18.63 22.89
C GLU A 216 -5.61 17.18 23.21
N HIS A 217 -4.58 16.68 22.51
CA HIS A 217 -3.99 15.36 22.73
C HIS A 217 -2.47 15.49 22.75
N GLU A 218 -1.85 14.89 23.75
CA GLU A 218 -0.40 14.73 23.76
C GLU A 218 0.02 13.61 22.79
N THR A 219 1.15 13.79 22.12
CA THR A 219 1.76 12.80 21.26
C THR A 219 3.22 12.64 21.62
N ASP A 220 3.84 11.53 21.22
CA ASP A 220 5.28 11.28 21.48
C ASP A 220 6.20 12.40 20.96
N LYS A 221 5.72 13.18 20.00
CA LYS A 221 6.44 14.33 19.42
C LYS A 221 5.45 15.44 19.14
N GLY A 222 5.51 16.51 19.92
CA GLY A 222 4.67 17.70 19.77
C GLY A 222 3.21 17.53 20.20
N LYS A 223 2.39 18.52 19.87
CA LYS A 223 0.97 18.59 20.25
C LYS A 223 0.04 18.34 19.10
N MET A 224 -1.08 17.71 19.36
CA MET A 224 -2.14 17.48 18.40
C MET A 224 -3.46 18.05 18.89
N TYR A 225 -4.18 18.71 18.00
CA TYR A 225 -5.51 19.25 18.24
C TYR A 225 -6.53 18.58 17.31
N GLY A 226 -7.57 18.01 17.91
CA GLY A 226 -8.68 17.38 17.21
C GLY A 226 -9.88 18.31 17.12
N LEU A 227 -10.47 18.45 15.93
CA LEU A 227 -11.69 19.22 15.73
C LEU A 227 -12.50 18.73 14.53
N LYS A 228 -13.74 19.20 14.40
CA LYS A 228 -14.53 19.08 13.17
C LYS A 228 -14.28 20.30 12.32
N ALA A 229 -14.04 20.09 11.03
CA ALA A 229 -13.82 21.20 10.09
C ALA A 229 -14.64 21.02 8.81
N TRP A 230 -15.11 22.13 8.25
CA TRP A 230 -15.69 22.17 6.93
C TRP A 230 -14.61 22.40 5.88
N SER A 231 -14.49 21.48 4.94
CA SER A 231 -13.59 21.65 3.78
C SER A 231 -14.38 22.15 2.56
N LYS A 232 -14.06 23.36 2.12
CA LYS A 232 -14.66 23.92 0.89
C LYS A 232 -14.28 23.11 -0.34
N ALA A 233 -13.03 22.64 -0.42
CA ALA A 233 -12.51 21.85 -1.54
C ALA A 233 -13.20 20.48 -1.64
N LEU A 234 -13.47 19.84 -0.50
CA LEU A 234 -14.14 18.53 -0.45
C LEU A 234 -15.67 18.65 -0.34
N LYS A 235 -16.19 19.86 -0.12
CA LYS A 235 -17.63 20.16 0.10
C LYS A 235 -18.26 19.30 1.19
N ARG A 236 -17.52 19.05 2.28
CA ARG A 236 -17.97 18.20 3.41
C ARG A 236 -17.31 18.54 4.73
N MET A 237 -17.97 18.09 5.79
CA MET A 237 -17.38 18.06 7.12
C MET A 237 -16.41 16.88 7.26
N VAL A 238 -15.30 17.11 7.94
CA VAL A 238 -14.30 16.09 8.22
C VAL A 238 -13.91 16.09 9.71
N SER A 239 -13.44 14.97 10.21
CA SER A 239 -12.69 14.90 11.47
C SER A 239 -11.25 15.31 11.16
N LEU A 240 -10.76 16.38 11.77
CA LEU A 240 -9.46 16.98 11.47
C LEU A 240 -8.52 16.83 12.66
N ALA A 241 -7.34 16.27 12.42
CA ALA A 241 -6.21 16.28 13.36
C ALA A 241 -5.16 17.28 12.87
N VAL A 242 -4.93 18.31 13.65
CA VAL A 242 -3.86 19.31 13.44
C VAL A 242 -2.69 18.93 14.31
N TRP A 243 -1.57 18.58 13.71
CA TRP A 243 -0.38 18.17 14.45
C TRP A 243 0.75 19.18 14.30
N TYR A 244 1.27 19.63 15.43
CA TYR A 244 2.42 20.51 15.55
C TYR A 244 3.62 19.67 16.05
N PRO A 245 4.63 19.41 15.20
CA PRO A 245 5.72 18.48 15.52
C PRO A 245 6.68 18.98 16.63
N ASP A 246 6.78 20.28 16.80
CA ASP A 246 7.67 20.90 17.79
C ASP A 246 6.84 21.66 18.84
N GLU A 247 7.07 21.39 20.12
CA GLU A 247 6.47 22.17 21.20
C GLU A 247 6.90 23.65 21.13
N GLY A 248 5.90 24.53 21.13
CA GLY A 248 6.12 26.00 21.08
C GLY A 248 6.28 26.58 19.67
N ARG A 249 6.29 25.80 18.60
CA ARG A 249 6.32 26.28 17.22
C ARG A 249 4.97 26.10 16.55
N THR A 250 4.26 27.20 16.32
CA THR A 250 2.98 27.22 15.58
C THR A 250 3.14 27.55 14.09
N ASP A 251 4.36 27.73 13.61
CA ASP A 251 4.67 28.03 12.22
C ASP A 251 4.73 26.78 11.31
N LYS A 252 4.74 25.59 11.91
CA LYS A 252 4.77 24.31 11.19
C LYS A 252 3.69 23.38 11.72
N TRP A 253 2.74 23.02 10.86
CA TRP A 253 1.67 22.08 11.17
C TRP A 253 1.48 21.06 10.06
N GLN A 254 0.80 19.98 10.38
CA GLN A 254 0.34 19.00 9.40
C GLN A 254 -1.14 18.71 9.66
N LEU A 255 -1.90 18.59 8.58
CA LEU A 255 -3.36 18.49 8.61
C LEU A 255 -3.80 17.12 8.13
N TYR A 256 -4.25 16.26 9.04
CA TYR A 256 -4.78 14.94 8.72
C TYR A 256 -6.28 14.92 8.91
N PHE A 257 -6.99 14.22 8.04
CA PHE A 257 -8.44 14.18 8.13
C PHE A 257 -9.01 12.80 7.86
N SER A 258 -10.21 12.57 8.41
CA SER A 258 -11.09 11.47 8.05
C SER A 258 -12.43 11.99 7.57
N THR A 259 -12.99 11.35 6.55
CA THR A 259 -14.36 11.60 6.12
C THR A 259 -15.39 10.97 7.07
N ASP A 260 -14.98 10.03 7.91
CA ASP A 260 -15.76 9.59 9.06
C ASP A 260 -15.67 10.62 10.19
N ARG A 261 -16.79 11.29 10.43
CA ARG A 261 -16.89 12.32 11.46
C ARG A 261 -16.89 11.77 12.90
N THR A 262 -17.13 10.49 13.05
CA THR A 262 -17.15 9.82 14.37
C THR A 262 -15.78 9.34 14.80
N GLN A 263 -14.87 9.17 13.85
CA GLN A 263 -13.53 8.67 14.10
C GLN A 263 -12.72 9.63 15.00
N SER A 264 -12.04 9.06 15.99
CA SER A 264 -11.11 9.77 16.85
C SER A 264 -9.98 10.41 16.04
N THR A 265 -9.62 11.64 16.38
CA THR A 265 -8.53 12.35 15.69
C THR A 265 -7.16 11.73 15.97
N VAL A 266 -6.99 11.07 17.12
CA VAL A 266 -5.80 10.27 17.43
C VAL A 266 -5.70 9.10 16.44
N ASP A 267 -6.79 8.37 16.24
CA ASP A 267 -6.83 7.29 15.27
C ASP A 267 -6.52 7.78 13.85
N VAL A 268 -7.07 8.92 13.44
CA VAL A 268 -6.78 9.51 12.11
C VAL A 268 -5.27 9.63 11.87
N LEU A 269 -4.53 10.14 12.87
CA LEU A 269 -3.09 10.28 12.79
C LEU A 269 -2.38 8.93 12.74
N GLU A 270 -2.79 7.98 13.58
CA GLU A 270 -2.18 6.64 13.65
C GLU A 270 -2.40 5.84 12.36
N TYR A 271 -3.61 5.85 11.81
CA TYR A 271 -3.92 5.23 10.52
C TYR A 271 -3.08 5.83 9.40
N TYR A 272 -2.99 7.17 9.34
CA TYR A 272 -2.21 7.83 8.30
C TYR A 272 -0.71 7.49 8.40
N ARG A 273 -0.14 7.52 9.61
CA ARG A 273 1.27 7.15 9.82
C ARG A 273 1.56 5.70 9.47
N THR A 274 0.61 4.80 9.73
CA THR A 274 0.77 3.38 9.39
C THR A 274 0.72 3.12 7.89
N ARG A 275 0.14 4.01 7.07
CA ARG A 275 0.15 3.92 5.60
C ARG A 275 1.54 3.68 5.04
N PHE A 276 2.56 4.29 5.66
CA PHE A 276 3.95 4.16 5.24
C PHE A 276 4.46 2.71 5.19
N GLN A 277 3.81 1.79 5.88
CA GLN A 277 4.14 0.37 5.81
C GLN A 277 3.92 -0.24 4.41
N LEU A 278 3.07 0.34 3.56
CA LEU A 278 2.90 -0.08 2.18
C LEU A 278 4.13 0.29 1.32
N GLU A 279 4.76 1.42 1.60
CA GLU A 279 6.00 1.83 0.92
C GLU A 279 7.14 0.83 1.20
N PHE A 280 7.19 0.24 2.40
CA PHE A 280 8.12 -0.85 2.70
C PHE A 280 7.84 -2.10 1.88
N CYS A 281 6.58 -2.45 1.61
CA CYS A 281 6.25 -3.56 0.73
C CYS A 281 6.80 -3.32 -0.69
N PHE A 282 6.70 -2.11 -1.23
CA PHE A 282 7.29 -1.75 -2.51
C PHE A 282 8.81 -1.77 -2.49
N ARG A 283 9.43 -1.20 -1.46
CA ARG A 283 10.88 -1.22 -1.30
C ARG A 283 11.41 -2.65 -1.31
N ASP A 284 10.83 -3.50 -0.48
CA ASP A 284 11.23 -4.90 -0.35
C ASP A 284 11.02 -5.67 -1.67
N SER A 285 9.90 -5.40 -2.37
CA SER A 285 9.63 -6.00 -3.69
C SER A 285 10.63 -5.56 -4.75
N LYS A 286 11.03 -4.28 -4.75
CA LYS A 286 12.02 -3.74 -5.69
C LYS A 286 13.41 -4.30 -5.45
N GLN A 287 13.80 -4.44 -4.20
CA GLN A 287 15.14 -4.89 -3.83
C GLN A 287 15.30 -6.41 -3.85
N TYR A 288 14.28 -7.16 -3.43
CA TYR A 288 14.44 -8.59 -3.16
C TYR A 288 13.51 -9.51 -3.97
N ALA A 289 12.33 -9.06 -4.37
CA ALA A 289 11.39 -9.88 -5.11
C ALA A 289 11.22 -9.47 -6.58
N GLY A 290 12.14 -8.67 -7.11
CA GLY A 290 12.31 -8.41 -8.54
C GLY A 290 11.10 -7.81 -9.25
N ILE A 291 10.27 -6.99 -8.58
CA ILE A 291 9.11 -6.35 -9.20
C ILE A 291 9.47 -5.51 -10.44
N THR A 292 10.70 -5.02 -10.52
CA THR A 292 11.23 -4.23 -11.63
C THR A 292 11.86 -5.07 -12.73
N ASN A 293 11.91 -6.39 -12.60
CA ASN A 293 12.68 -7.27 -13.49
C ASN A 293 11.90 -7.79 -14.71
N CYS A 294 10.59 -7.58 -14.78
CA CYS A 294 9.77 -8.08 -15.88
C CYS A 294 10.13 -7.42 -17.20
N GLN A 295 10.61 -8.21 -18.16
CA GLN A 295 10.96 -7.75 -19.50
C GLN A 295 9.82 -7.87 -20.52
N SER A 296 8.71 -8.51 -20.15
CA SER A 296 7.56 -8.68 -21.05
C SER A 296 6.97 -7.34 -21.49
N THR A 297 6.41 -7.34 -22.68
CA THR A 297 5.55 -6.27 -23.21
C THR A 297 4.07 -6.69 -23.25
N ASP A 298 3.73 -7.86 -22.73
CA ASP A 298 2.35 -8.33 -22.59
C ASP A 298 1.77 -7.86 -21.27
N PHE A 299 0.57 -7.25 -21.30
CA PHE A 299 -0.10 -6.67 -20.13
C PHE A 299 -0.41 -7.73 -19.06
N ARG A 300 -0.84 -8.93 -19.45
CA ARG A 300 -1.18 -10.02 -18.52
C ARG A 300 0.06 -10.51 -17.78
N LYS A 301 1.18 -10.68 -18.51
CA LYS A 301 2.47 -11.10 -17.91
C LYS A 301 3.01 -10.06 -16.95
N LEU A 302 2.84 -8.76 -17.25
CA LEU A 302 3.21 -7.67 -16.36
C LEU A 302 2.36 -7.69 -15.10
N ALA A 303 1.03 -7.79 -15.25
CA ALA A 303 0.11 -7.85 -14.12
C ALA A 303 0.40 -9.06 -13.20
N PHE A 304 0.62 -10.24 -13.80
CA PHE A 304 1.01 -11.44 -13.04
C PHE A 304 2.32 -11.22 -12.28
N HIS A 305 3.35 -10.70 -12.95
CA HIS A 305 4.67 -10.49 -12.36
C HIS A 305 4.62 -9.52 -11.16
N PHE A 306 3.92 -8.39 -11.29
CA PHE A 306 3.79 -7.42 -10.22
C PHE A 306 3.09 -8.02 -9.00
N ASN A 307 1.97 -8.69 -9.22
CA ASN A 307 1.21 -9.29 -8.14
C ASN A 307 1.96 -10.48 -7.50
N ALA A 308 2.63 -11.32 -8.28
CA ALA A 308 3.45 -12.41 -7.76
C ALA A 308 4.62 -11.90 -6.90
N SER A 309 5.28 -10.81 -7.32
CA SER A 309 6.35 -10.17 -6.56
C SER A 309 5.86 -9.66 -5.20
N LEU A 310 4.75 -8.93 -5.18
CA LEU A 310 4.16 -8.42 -3.94
C LEU A 310 3.67 -9.55 -3.02
N THR A 311 3.06 -10.58 -3.61
CA THR A 311 2.60 -11.77 -2.86
C THR A 311 3.78 -12.55 -2.27
N ALA A 312 4.92 -12.61 -2.95
CA ALA A 312 6.14 -13.23 -2.40
C ALA A 312 6.60 -12.54 -1.10
N ILE A 313 6.49 -11.21 -1.02
CA ILE A 313 6.75 -10.46 0.22
C ILE A 313 5.74 -10.85 1.33
N ASN A 314 4.45 -10.99 1.01
CA ASN A 314 3.46 -11.43 1.98
C ASN A 314 3.78 -12.84 2.51
N LEU A 315 4.16 -13.76 1.63
CA LEU A 315 4.55 -15.13 2.00
C LEU A 315 5.79 -15.15 2.89
N ALA A 316 6.79 -14.29 2.61
CA ALA A 316 7.97 -14.15 3.46
C ALA A 316 7.60 -13.64 4.87
N LYS A 317 6.72 -12.63 4.96
CA LYS A 317 6.20 -12.13 6.26
C LYS A 317 5.46 -13.22 7.03
N ALA A 318 4.60 -13.97 6.33
CA ALA A 318 3.86 -15.08 6.91
C ALA A 318 4.79 -16.19 7.41
N ALA A 319 5.80 -16.58 6.62
CA ALA A 319 6.78 -17.60 6.98
C ALA A 319 7.58 -17.19 8.24
N CYS A 320 8.09 -15.96 8.29
CA CYS A 320 8.79 -15.46 9.49
C CYS A 320 7.91 -15.51 10.73
N LYS A 321 6.64 -15.08 10.62
CA LYS A 321 5.68 -15.16 11.74
C LYS A 321 5.45 -16.59 12.19
N MET A 322 5.27 -17.53 11.27
CA MET A 322 5.07 -18.95 11.59
C MET A 322 6.29 -19.59 12.26
N MET A 323 7.51 -19.14 11.87
CA MET A 323 8.76 -19.60 12.47
C MET A 323 9.11 -18.88 13.79
N GLY A 324 8.34 -17.87 14.20
CA GLY A 324 8.59 -17.07 15.40
C GLY A 324 9.86 -16.21 15.33
N ILE A 325 10.31 -15.85 14.10
CA ILE A 325 11.51 -15.04 13.88
C ILE A 325 11.16 -13.62 13.43
N PRO A 326 12.00 -12.61 13.75
CA PRO A 326 11.82 -11.26 13.23
C PRO A 326 11.83 -11.22 11.70
N TYR A 327 10.96 -10.39 11.12
CA TYR A 327 10.91 -10.22 9.68
C TYR A 327 12.13 -9.46 9.17
N SER A 328 12.90 -10.11 8.32
CA SER A 328 13.98 -9.53 7.52
C SER A 328 13.91 -10.14 6.12
N ILE A 329 13.53 -9.35 5.12
CA ILE A 329 13.38 -9.86 3.75
C ILE A 329 14.69 -10.39 3.17
N SER A 330 15.81 -9.75 3.50
CA SER A 330 17.16 -10.19 3.09
C SER A 330 17.46 -11.59 3.65
N SER A 331 17.26 -11.78 4.96
CA SER A 331 17.45 -13.08 5.62
C SER A 331 16.50 -14.14 5.06
N CYS A 332 15.21 -13.81 4.91
CA CYS A 332 14.22 -14.72 4.31
C CYS A 332 14.63 -15.17 2.92
N LYS A 333 15.08 -14.25 2.08
CA LYS A 333 15.50 -14.59 0.71
C LYS A 333 16.72 -15.55 0.72
N SER A 334 17.72 -15.24 1.53
CA SER A 334 18.91 -16.10 1.67
C SER A 334 18.54 -17.49 2.17
N MET A 335 17.69 -17.58 3.19
CA MET A 335 17.22 -18.85 3.76
C MET A 335 16.47 -19.68 2.73
N ILE A 336 15.50 -19.06 2.01
CA ILE A 336 14.70 -19.76 1.01
C ILE A 336 15.59 -20.20 -0.16
N HIS A 337 16.54 -19.36 -0.59
CA HIS A 337 17.52 -19.73 -1.62
C HIS A 337 18.35 -20.96 -1.21
N ASN A 338 18.94 -20.91 -0.03
CA ASN A 338 19.78 -22.00 0.48
C ASN A 338 19.00 -23.30 0.64
N ALA A 339 17.79 -23.23 1.20
CA ALA A 339 16.91 -24.38 1.34
C ALA A 339 16.55 -24.96 -0.03
N TYR A 340 16.23 -24.10 -1.00
CA TYR A 340 15.89 -24.53 -2.35
C TYR A 340 17.07 -25.19 -3.05
N MET A 341 18.28 -24.66 -2.90
CA MET A 341 19.50 -25.25 -3.47
C MET A 341 19.84 -26.58 -2.81
N LEU A 342 19.66 -26.69 -1.49
CA LEU A 342 19.86 -27.94 -0.76
C LEU A 342 18.85 -29.02 -1.19
N GLU A 343 17.56 -28.68 -1.29
CA GLU A 343 16.51 -29.58 -1.79
C GLU A 343 16.88 -30.11 -3.19
N ARG A 344 17.34 -29.23 -4.05
CA ARG A 344 17.77 -29.58 -5.40
C ARG A 344 18.99 -30.50 -5.42
N PHE A 345 19.99 -30.21 -4.60
CA PHE A 345 21.19 -31.03 -4.44
C PHE A 345 20.84 -32.45 -3.97
N ILE A 346 20.00 -32.57 -2.95
CA ILE A 346 19.52 -33.87 -2.43
C ILE A 346 18.76 -34.65 -3.51
N CYS A 347 17.88 -33.99 -4.27
CA CYS A 347 17.13 -34.64 -5.35
C CYS A 347 18.03 -35.21 -6.46
N VAL A 348 19.16 -34.53 -6.77
CA VAL A 348 20.13 -35.00 -7.78
C VAL A 348 20.84 -36.30 -7.34
N PHE A 349 21.09 -36.44 -6.03
CA PHE A 349 21.72 -37.66 -5.49
C PHE A 349 20.76 -38.83 -5.27
N GLY A 350 19.45 -38.65 -5.55
CA GLY A 350 18.44 -39.73 -5.39
C GLY A 350 18.17 -40.09 -3.92
N ILE A 351 18.64 -39.29 -2.98
CA ILE A 351 18.41 -39.49 -1.55
C ILE A 351 17.07 -38.81 -1.21
N GLN A 352 16.12 -39.58 -0.67
CA GLN A 352 14.97 -38.97 0.00
C GLN A 352 15.41 -38.64 1.43
N PRO A 353 15.55 -37.36 1.78
CA PRO A 353 16.00 -36.99 3.11
C PRO A 353 14.88 -37.24 4.13
N ASP A 354 15.26 -37.72 5.29
CA ASP A 354 14.39 -37.74 6.46
C ASP A 354 13.91 -36.32 6.77
N THR A 355 12.61 -36.14 6.93
CA THR A 355 11.98 -34.86 7.23
C THR A 355 12.56 -34.21 8.51
N THR A 356 12.89 -35.02 9.51
CA THR A 356 13.54 -34.57 10.76
C THR A 356 14.94 -34.01 10.55
N LEU A 357 15.72 -34.61 9.64
CA LEU A 357 17.05 -34.14 9.30
C LEU A 357 16.99 -32.81 8.50
N ILE A 358 16.00 -32.69 7.58
CA ILE A 358 15.74 -31.44 6.86
C ILE A 358 15.41 -30.32 7.82
N ASP A 359 14.52 -30.56 8.78
CA ASP A 359 14.11 -29.56 9.77
C ASP A 359 15.29 -29.10 10.64
N LYS A 360 16.18 -30.03 11.00
CA LYS A 360 17.41 -29.71 11.76
C LYS A 360 18.35 -28.84 10.92
N ILE A 361 18.65 -29.25 9.70
CA ILE A 361 19.50 -28.48 8.77
C ILE A 361 18.88 -27.12 8.47
N PHE A 362 17.57 -27.04 8.30
CA PHE A 362 16.86 -25.79 8.08
C PHE A 362 17.04 -24.83 9.27
N LYS A 363 16.93 -25.30 10.50
CA LYS A 363 17.18 -24.51 11.71
C LYS A 363 18.63 -24.00 11.78
N GLU A 364 19.60 -24.84 11.45
CA GLU A 364 21.01 -24.45 11.42
C GLU A 364 21.29 -23.41 10.32
N LEU A 365 20.72 -23.57 9.11
CA LEU A 365 20.84 -22.60 8.04
C LEU A 365 20.18 -21.26 8.38
N ILE A 366 19.07 -21.27 9.12
CA ILE A 366 18.42 -20.06 9.64
C ILE A 366 19.38 -19.29 10.54
N LEU A 367 20.02 -19.97 11.49
CA LEU A 367 20.98 -19.34 12.41
C LEU A 367 22.21 -18.82 11.67
N PHE A 368 22.70 -19.55 10.67
CA PHE A 368 23.87 -19.17 9.87
C PHE A 368 23.62 -17.95 8.97
N THR A 369 22.40 -17.78 8.44
CA THR A 369 22.04 -16.68 7.52
C THR A 369 21.37 -15.51 8.20
N ALA A 370 20.92 -15.66 9.45
CA ALA A 370 20.38 -14.57 10.24
C ALA A 370 21.48 -13.53 10.50
N ARG A 371 21.45 -12.42 9.77
CA ARG A 371 22.31 -11.28 10.13
C ARG A 371 21.83 -10.77 11.48
N ALA A 372 22.76 -10.59 12.41
CA ALA A 372 22.49 -9.88 13.65
C ALA A 372 21.83 -8.54 13.30
N ALA A 373 20.64 -8.27 13.89
CA ALA A 373 19.87 -7.07 13.68
C ALA A 373 20.59 -5.84 14.27
#